data_b9617915d883177cae529ae7dba3f8c8
#
_entry.id   b9617915d883177cae529ae7dba3f8c8
#
_cell.length_a   1.000
_cell.length_b   1.000
_cell.length_c   1.000
_cell.angle_alpha   90.00
_cell.angle_beta   90.00
_cell.angle_gamma   90.00
#
_symmetry.space_group_name_H-M   'P 1'
#
loop_
_entity.id
_entity.type
_entity.pdbx_description
1 polymer ?
#
loop_
_entity_poly.entity_id
_entity_poly.type
_entity_poly.pdbx_seq_one_letter_code
_entity_poly.pdbx_strand_id
1 'polypeptide(L)'
;MKLETSLTDRDRLKKVGLIFSIGLTIFLFWFILLSYVFAFKRLMLLSWLALKRLIARVARLFLTLFSRDRKISNSEGSFFVRMHKRIYARAVVEFFNALQIKNSQSGIKLLNFFIEKCKRLDASAQIISSTAGMAISLGENKEALRLLSILIERYPSDVSAQQQVGVKAFILGKYKLAEIIWTLCSAHREDLIIKLGLDKLKARFLAPSWYLAIGHIAHLDIYLKHKILNGHVDHKTYFSLPAGMQLPNSNLMSYWSDYISTLDKDTLKNLSPNKIGILQDEFWSIPFEDGKSRMFSHAGSMVQQRWEAEERTPLLNIKPADRLRGEDTLRELGVPANSWFVCLHVREPGFHLKWHKSHPGTRNADIETYLPAARELVARGGYVIRLGDSSMRPLTKEKGIIDYALSKYKSEFMDVFLCGACRFFIGTNSGLGLIPPIFGIPCAMTNWSPIGLPQWYLKDVYIPKLIFSERLSRNLTFEEMLFSEAGWSQFEKYLVKSGLQTIDNTPEEITELVLEMLDKINGEVTLTDNDQKLRKTFNDLVLRADSYIGAQLGMGFLRRHQALLATSTTI
;
A
#
# COMPACT_ATOMS: atom_id res chain seq x y z
N MET A 1 -8.21 70.59 -9.91
CA MET A 1 -9.11 69.88 -10.84
C MET A 1 -9.00 68.39 -10.57
N LYS A 2 -10.07 67.85 -9.98
CA LYS A 2 -10.16 66.49 -9.48
C LYS A 2 -10.21 65.49 -10.64
N LEU A 3 -9.48 64.39 -10.54
CA LEU A 3 -9.73 63.15 -11.28
C LEU A 3 -9.83 62.04 -10.26
N GLU A 4 -11.05 61.83 -9.75
CA GLU A 4 -11.47 60.58 -9.10
C GLU A 4 -11.76 59.56 -10.21
N THR A 5 -10.86 58.61 -10.38
CA THR A 5 -11.15 57.42 -11.19
C THR A 5 -11.86 56.40 -10.28
N SER A 6 -13.16 56.25 -10.48
CA SER A 6 -13.98 55.22 -9.85
C SER A 6 -13.52 53.84 -10.36
N LEU A 7 -12.93 53.06 -9.49
CA LEU A 7 -12.70 51.64 -9.73
C LEU A 7 -14.05 50.95 -9.87
N THR A 8 -14.24 50.19 -10.95
CA THR A 8 -15.45 49.42 -11.17
C THR A 8 -15.59 48.34 -10.08
N ASP A 9 -16.81 47.95 -9.75
CA ASP A 9 -17.07 46.87 -8.78
C ASP A 9 -16.33 45.57 -9.13
N ARG A 10 -16.03 45.37 -10.41
CA ARG A 10 -15.22 44.25 -10.94
C ARG A 10 -13.76 44.29 -10.48
N ASP A 11 -13.16 45.49 -10.38
CA ASP A 11 -11.77 45.68 -9.93
C ASP A 11 -11.66 45.61 -8.40
N ARG A 12 -12.70 46.01 -7.69
CA ARG A 12 -12.80 45.82 -6.24
C ARG A 12 -12.91 44.33 -5.88
N LEU A 13 -13.71 43.57 -6.62
CA LEU A 13 -13.84 42.11 -6.44
C LEU A 13 -12.53 41.36 -6.78
N LYS A 14 -11.80 41.77 -7.82
CA LYS A 14 -10.47 41.21 -8.14
C LYS A 14 -9.44 41.51 -7.04
N LYS A 15 -9.39 42.72 -6.50
CA LYS A 15 -8.52 43.08 -5.38
C LYS A 15 -8.85 42.29 -4.10
N VAL A 16 -10.13 42.17 -3.78
CA VAL A 16 -10.59 41.38 -2.62
C VAL A 16 -10.23 39.88 -2.82
N GLY A 17 -10.45 39.34 -4.01
CA GLY A 17 -10.07 37.97 -4.33
C GLY A 17 -8.55 37.71 -4.26
N LEU A 18 -7.75 38.66 -4.72
CA LEU A 18 -6.29 38.59 -4.66
C LEU A 18 -5.76 38.67 -3.22
N ILE A 19 -6.28 39.61 -2.42
CA ILE A 19 -5.92 39.77 -1.00
C ILE A 19 -6.32 38.51 -0.22
N PHE A 20 -7.48 37.92 -0.54
CA PHE A 20 -7.95 36.69 0.10
C PHE A 20 -7.09 35.46 -0.30
N SER A 21 -6.67 35.38 -1.55
CA SER A 21 -5.77 34.30 -2.03
C SER A 21 -4.39 34.42 -1.39
N ILE A 22 -3.84 35.62 -1.29
CA ILE A 22 -2.56 35.89 -0.61
C ILE A 22 -2.68 35.60 0.89
N GLY A 23 -3.75 36.04 1.54
CA GLY A 23 -4.02 35.77 2.95
C GLY A 23 -4.14 34.28 3.25
N LEU A 24 -4.80 33.51 2.39
CA LEU A 24 -4.93 32.06 2.55
C LEU A 24 -3.59 31.33 2.32
N THR A 25 -2.80 31.77 1.35
CA THR A 25 -1.47 31.22 1.08
C THR A 25 -0.50 31.51 2.23
N ILE A 26 -0.52 32.72 2.78
CA ILE A 26 0.26 33.11 3.96
C ILE A 26 -0.20 32.32 5.19
N PHE A 27 -1.50 32.14 5.38
CA PHE A 27 -2.06 31.35 6.49
C PHE A 27 -1.65 29.88 6.39
N LEU A 28 -1.72 29.27 5.21
CA LEU A 28 -1.25 27.88 4.98
C LEU A 28 0.25 27.75 5.18
N PHE A 29 1.03 28.73 4.73
CA PHE A 29 2.48 28.78 4.95
C PHE A 29 2.83 28.88 6.44
N TRP A 30 2.18 29.79 7.18
CA TRP A 30 2.35 29.92 8.63
C TRP A 30 1.83 28.72 9.41
N PHE A 31 0.76 28.08 8.94
CA PHE A 31 0.23 26.86 9.54
C PHE A 31 1.18 25.67 9.37
N ILE A 32 1.78 25.54 8.18
CA ILE A 32 2.81 24.55 7.91
C ILE A 32 4.08 24.85 8.74
N LEU A 33 4.48 26.13 8.81
CA LEU A 33 5.65 26.56 9.59
C LEU A 33 5.43 26.32 11.09
N LEU A 34 4.26 26.65 11.63
CA LEU A 34 3.88 26.39 13.02
C LEU A 34 3.83 24.88 13.33
N SER A 35 3.33 24.05 12.42
CA SER A 35 3.39 22.58 12.62
C SER A 35 4.82 22.03 12.64
N TYR A 36 5.78 22.69 12.00
CA TYR A 36 7.22 22.36 12.10
C TYR A 36 7.89 22.87 13.39
N VAL A 37 7.49 24.04 13.90
CA VAL A 37 8.04 24.63 15.13
C VAL A 37 7.50 23.93 16.39
N PHE A 38 6.32 23.32 16.33
CA PHE A 38 5.67 22.60 17.46
C PHE A 38 6.19 21.19 17.73
N ALA A 39 7.33 20.77 17.18
CA ALA A 39 8.03 19.54 17.55
C ALA A 39 8.71 19.59 18.96
N PHE A 40 8.56 20.69 19.73
CA PHE A 40 9.15 20.87 21.06
C PHE A 40 8.16 20.53 22.20
N LYS A 41 8.46 19.47 22.91
CA LYS A 41 7.56 18.61 23.73
C LYS A 41 7.09 19.09 25.12
N ARG A 42 7.40 20.26 25.65
CA ARG A 42 7.10 20.57 27.08
C ARG A 42 6.34 21.86 27.44
N LEU A 43 6.10 22.77 26.48
CA LEU A 43 5.29 23.98 26.73
C LEU A 43 3.84 23.86 26.21
N MET A 44 3.39 22.71 25.86
CA MET A 44 2.36 22.44 24.86
C MET A 44 0.92 22.26 25.37
N LEU A 45 0.64 21.99 26.64
CA LEU A 45 -0.75 21.70 27.06
C LEU A 45 -1.65 22.94 27.08
N LEU A 46 -1.13 24.09 27.48
CA LEU A 46 -1.89 25.34 27.53
C LEU A 46 -2.02 26.01 26.15
N SER A 47 -0.98 25.93 25.32
CA SER A 47 -1.01 26.43 23.95
C SER A 47 -1.88 25.55 23.04
N TRP A 48 -1.99 24.26 23.29
CA TRP A 48 -2.82 23.32 22.53
C TRP A 48 -4.32 23.54 22.72
N LEU A 49 -4.75 23.88 23.94
CA LEU A 49 -6.14 24.27 24.23
C LEU A 49 -6.50 25.63 23.59
N ALA A 50 -5.58 26.58 23.58
CA ALA A 50 -5.76 27.86 22.89
C ALA A 50 -5.81 27.68 21.37
N LEU A 51 -4.95 26.83 20.82
CA LEU A 51 -4.96 26.47 19.39
C LEU A 51 -6.26 25.76 18.99
N LYS A 52 -6.76 24.80 19.79
CA LYS A 52 -8.08 24.17 19.57
C LYS A 52 -9.21 25.20 19.53
N ARG A 53 -9.20 26.20 20.44
CA ARG A 53 -10.21 27.29 20.46
C ARG A 53 -10.09 28.22 19.26
N LEU A 54 -8.87 28.55 18.84
CA LEU A 54 -8.61 29.36 17.66
C LEU A 54 -9.07 28.65 16.39
N ILE A 55 -8.71 27.38 16.23
CA ILE A 55 -9.12 26.54 15.10
C ILE A 55 -10.64 26.43 15.02
N ALA A 56 -11.32 26.20 16.16
CA ALA A 56 -12.78 26.15 16.22
C ALA A 56 -13.43 27.52 15.91
N ARG A 57 -12.76 28.64 16.21
CA ARG A 57 -13.21 29.98 15.83
C ARG A 57 -13.00 30.24 14.34
N VAL A 58 -11.86 29.89 13.79
CA VAL A 58 -11.55 30.03 12.36
C VAL A 58 -12.49 29.18 11.53
N ALA A 59 -12.74 27.92 11.92
CA ALA A 59 -13.71 27.05 11.26
C ALA A 59 -15.13 27.65 11.30
N ARG A 60 -15.57 28.24 12.43
CA ARG A 60 -16.86 28.93 12.53
C ARG A 60 -16.93 30.21 11.68
N LEU A 61 -15.86 31.00 11.64
CA LEU A 61 -15.78 32.18 10.79
C LEU A 61 -15.85 31.85 9.31
N PHE A 62 -15.13 30.81 8.90
CA PHE A 62 -15.20 30.24 7.55
C PHE A 62 -16.62 29.76 7.21
N LEU A 63 -17.26 29.03 8.12
CA LEU A 63 -18.63 28.55 7.96
C LEU A 63 -19.64 29.74 7.80
N THR A 64 -19.42 30.83 8.53
CA THR A 64 -20.30 32.01 8.49
C THR A 64 -20.11 32.83 7.20
N LEU A 65 -18.89 32.96 6.72
CA LEU A 65 -18.57 33.66 5.47
C LEU A 65 -19.11 32.93 4.24
N PHE A 66 -19.00 31.60 4.21
CA PHE A 66 -19.52 30.78 3.09
C PHE A 66 -21.05 30.57 3.10
N SER A 67 -21.71 30.80 4.22
CA SER A 67 -23.19 30.74 4.27
C SER A 67 -23.87 31.96 3.65
N ARG A 68 -23.14 33.06 3.45
CA ARG A 68 -23.67 34.32 2.89
C ARG A 68 -23.61 34.46 1.37
N ASP A 69 -22.82 33.67 0.65
CA ASP A 69 -22.69 33.77 -0.81
C ASP A 69 -23.82 33.05 -1.56
N ARG A 70 -25.02 33.63 -1.53
CA ARG A 70 -26.20 33.15 -2.29
C ARG A 70 -26.35 33.73 -3.69
N LYS A 71 -25.44 34.59 -4.16
CA LYS A 71 -25.59 35.27 -5.48
C LYS A 71 -24.25 35.48 -6.15
N ILE A 72 -23.76 34.48 -6.89
CA ILE A 72 -22.84 34.71 -8.01
C ILE A 72 -23.29 33.80 -9.16
N SER A 73 -23.79 34.42 -10.22
CA SER A 73 -24.24 33.76 -11.44
C SER A 73 -23.10 33.53 -12.42
N ASN A 74 -23.17 32.37 -13.02
CA ASN A 74 -22.69 31.89 -14.34
C ASN A 74 -21.52 32.55 -15.09
N SER A 75 -20.62 31.71 -15.47
CA SER A 75 -19.77 31.48 -16.62
C SER A 75 -18.25 31.64 -16.52
N GLU A 76 -17.67 32.56 -15.75
CA GLU A 76 -16.20 32.65 -15.64
C GLU A 76 -15.63 32.25 -14.26
N GLY A 77 -16.48 32.09 -13.28
CA GLY A 77 -16.12 31.63 -11.93
C GLY A 77 -15.82 30.14 -11.82
N SER A 78 -16.05 29.36 -12.88
CA SER A 78 -16.11 27.88 -12.78
C SER A 78 -14.76 27.20 -12.50
N PHE A 79 -13.64 27.76 -12.96
CA PHE A 79 -12.30 27.18 -12.71
C PHE A 79 -11.83 27.49 -11.28
N PHE A 80 -11.90 28.76 -10.86
CA PHE A 80 -11.51 29.16 -9.51
C PHE A 80 -12.41 28.55 -8.43
N VAL A 81 -13.71 28.46 -8.67
CA VAL A 81 -14.66 27.81 -7.75
C VAL A 81 -14.39 26.31 -7.67
N ARG A 82 -14.04 25.62 -8.78
CA ARG A 82 -13.67 24.21 -8.79
C ARG A 82 -12.34 23.96 -8.10
N MET A 83 -11.35 24.82 -8.32
CA MET A 83 -10.06 24.74 -7.65
C MET A 83 -10.20 25.01 -6.14
N HIS A 84 -10.98 26.01 -5.72
CA HIS A 84 -11.29 26.27 -4.30
C HIS A 84 -12.03 25.09 -3.65
N LYS A 85 -13.02 24.49 -4.32
CA LYS A 85 -13.74 23.31 -3.83
C LYS A 85 -12.81 22.11 -3.62
N ARG A 86 -11.84 21.87 -4.54
CA ARG A 86 -10.84 20.79 -4.42
C ARG A 86 -9.85 21.03 -3.27
N ILE A 87 -9.31 22.25 -3.18
CA ILE A 87 -8.35 22.63 -2.13
C ILE A 87 -9.04 22.57 -0.76
N TYR A 88 -10.28 23.06 -0.66
CA TYR A 88 -11.06 23.04 0.57
C TYR A 88 -11.37 21.62 1.04
N ALA A 89 -11.85 20.74 0.15
CA ALA A 89 -12.14 19.35 0.49
C ALA A 89 -10.88 18.62 0.97
N ARG A 90 -9.74 18.83 0.30
CA ARG A 90 -8.46 18.23 0.68
C ARG A 90 -7.91 18.78 2.00
N ALA A 91 -7.96 20.09 2.20
CA ALA A 91 -7.53 20.74 3.45
C ALA A 91 -8.37 20.29 4.65
N VAL A 92 -9.67 20.11 4.47
CA VAL A 92 -10.57 19.61 5.52
C VAL A 92 -10.25 18.16 5.87
N VAL A 93 -10.01 17.30 4.88
CA VAL A 93 -9.64 15.89 5.11
C VAL A 93 -8.28 15.78 5.79
N GLU A 94 -7.28 16.55 5.33
CA GLU A 94 -5.95 16.58 5.95
C GLU A 94 -6.00 17.16 7.37
N PHE A 95 -6.81 18.19 7.60
CA PHE A 95 -7.05 18.76 8.93
C PHE A 95 -7.65 17.74 9.91
N PHE A 96 -8.62 16.91 9.45
CA PHE A 96 -9.19 15.85 10.29
C PHE A 96 -8.25 14.68 10.51
N ASN A 97 -7.47 14.31 9.52
CA ASN A 97 -6.40 13.33 9.68
C ASN A 97 -5.35 13.81 10.71
N ALA A 98 -5.04 15.10 10.72
CA ALA A 98 -4.09 15.72 11.65
C ALA A 98 -4.64 15.83 13.09
N LEU A 99 -5.94 16.11 13.26
CA LEU A 99 -6.55 16.27 14.59
C LEU A 99 -6.76 14.94 15.34
N GLN A 100 -6.65 13.77 14.65
CA GLN A 100 -6.81 12.44 15.26
C GLN A 100 -8.03 12.34 16.22
N ILE A 101 -9.14 12.96 15.86
CA ILE A 101 -10.34 13.01 16.70
C ILE A 101 -11.12 11.71 16.48
N LYS A 102 -10.67 10.61 17.09
CA LYS A 102 -11.51 9.42 17.27
C LYS A 102 -12.57 9.75 18.33
N ASN A 103 -13.84 9.56 18.00
CA ASN A 103 -15.00 9.62 18.91
C ASN A 103 -15.20 10.94 19.70
N SER A 104 -14.81 12.10 19.17
CA SER A 104 -15.18 13.34 19.83
C SER A 104 -16.55 13.83 19.35
N GLN A 105 -17.32 14.37 20.26
CA GLN A 105 -18.61 15.02 19.96
C GLN A 105 -18.49 16.11 18.87
N SER A 106 -17.31 16.73 18.77
CA SER A 106 -16.99 17.70 17.72
C SER A 106 -16.79 17.05 16.35
N GLY A 107 -16.18 15.84 16.27
CA GLY A 107 -16.02 15.08 15.04
C GLY A 107 -17.37 14.66 14.45
N ILE A 108 -18.28 14.17 15.29
CA ILE A 108 -19.63 13.76 14.88
C ILE A 108 -20.45 14.98 14.41
N LYS A 109 -20.39 16.12 15.12
CA LYS A 109 -21.07 17.34 14.69
C LYS A 109 -20.63 17.81 13.31
N LEU A 110 -19.35 17.67 13.04
CA LEU A 110 -18.79 18.09 11.77
C LEU A 110 -19.08 17.07 10.65
N LEU A 111 -19.05 15.78 10.94
CA LEU A 111 -19.53 14.76 10.01
C LEU A 111 -20.97 15.06 9.59
N ASN A 112 -21.89 15.31 10.54
CA ASN A 112 -23.28 15.65 10.27
C ASN A 112 -23.41 16.92 9.39
N PHE A 113 -22.58 17.93 9.62
CA PHE A 113 -22.54 19.10 8.75
C PHE A 113 -22.17 18.75 7.31
N PHE A 114 -21.14 17.90 7.09
CA PHE A 114 -20.77 17.48 5.75
C PHE A 114 -21.77 16.53 5.12
N ILE A 115 -22.42 15.68 5.88
CA ILE A 115 -23.52 14.83 5.41
C ILE A 115 -24.66 15.71 4.86
N GLU A 116 -25.05 16.76 5.59
CA GLU A 116 -26.07 17.69 5.09
C GLU A 116 -25.64 18.42 3.81
N LYS A 117 -24.34 18.72 3.68
CA LYS A 117 -23.78 19.23 2.42
C LYS A 117 -23.85 18.19 1.30
N CYS A 118 -23.55 16.93 1.58
CA CYS A 118 -23.62 15.84 0.59
C CYS A 118 -25.06 15.55 0.12
N LYS A 119 -26.07 15.85 0.92
CA LYS A 119 -27.48 15.71 0.52
C LYS A 119 -27.88 16.73 -0.57
N ARG A 120 -27.16 17.84 -0.70
CA ARG A 120 -27.43 18.85 -1.73
C ARG A 120 -26.94 18.38 -3.10
N LEU A 121 -27.70 18.69 -4.14
CA LEU A 121 -27.40 18.27 -5.52
C LEU A 121 -26.08 18.82 -6.07
N ASP A 122 -25.53 19.90 -5.49
CA ASP A 122 -24.30 20.55 -5.92
C ASP A 122 -23.01 20.00 -5.28
N ALA A 123 -23.13 19.03 -4.37
CA ALA A 123 -21.96 18.39 -3.77
C ALA A 123 -21.18 17.58 -4.82
N SER A 124 -19.87 17.88 -5.00
CA SER A 124 -19.01 17.13 -5.95
C SER A 124 -18.71 15.72 -5.46
N ALA A 125 -18.38 14.81 -6.40
CA ALA A 125 -17.96 13.44 -6.10
C ALA A 125 -16.84 13.41 -5.04
N GLN A 126 -15.85 14.30 -5.14
CA GLN A 126 -14.75 14.40 -4.19
C GLN A 126 -15.21 14.76 -2.77
N ILE A 127 -16.20 15.64 -2.62
CA ILE A 127 -16.76 15.99 -1.30
C ILE A 127 -17.46 14.78 -0.70
N ILE A 128 -18.28 14.06 -1.47
CA ILE A 128 -19.02 12.90 -0.99
C ILE A 128 -18.04 11.78 -0.59
N SER A 129 -17.07 11.45 -1.45
CA SER A 129 -16.05 10.44 -1.18
C SER A 129 -15.21 10.78 0.07
N SER A 130 -14.80 12.05 0.21
CA SER A 130 -14.05 12.51 1.38
C SER A 130 -14.87 12.43 2.67
N THR A 131 -16.17 12.76 2.60
CA THR A 131 -17.08 12.68 3.75
C THR A 131 -17.33 11.23 4.16
N ALA A 132 -17.46 10.30 3.19
CA ALA A 132 -17.53 8.87 3.46
C ALA A 132 -16.24 8.37 4.16
N GLY A 133 -15.07 8.82 3.71
CA GLY A 133 -13.79 8.53 4.36
C GLY A 133 -13.70 9.07 5.80
N MET A 134 -14.31 10.22 6.08
CA MET A 134 -14.43 10.76 7.43
C MET A 134 -15.35 9.90 8.30
N ALA A 135 -16.50 9.47 7.79
CA ALA A 135 -17.41 8.58 8.48
C ALA A 135 -16.70 7.28 8.89
N ILE A 136 -15.93 6.67 7.98
CA ILE A 136 -15.12 5.48 8.28
C ILE A 136 -14.11 5.76 9.41
N SER A 137 -13.44 6.92 9.38
CA SER A 137 -12.45 7.29 10.41
C SER A 137 -13.07 7.47 11.81
N LEU A 138 -14.34 7.84 11.87
CA LEU A 138 -15.12 8.02 13.11
C LEU A 138 -15.85 6.74 13.55
N GLY A 139 -15.81 5.66 12.77
CA GLY A 139 -16.51 4.41 13.07
C GLY A 139 -17.93 4.34 12.52
N GLU A 140 -18.41 5.40 11.87
CA GLU A 140 -19.77 5.51 11.31
C GLU A 140 -19.87 4.79 9.95
N ASN A 141 -19.67 3.45 9.98
CA ASN A 141 -19.59 2.63 8.77
C ASN A 141 -20.91 2.61 7.96
N LYS A 142 -22.05 2.64 8.64
CA LYS A 142 -23.38 2.69 7.97
C LYS A 142 -23.54 3.96 7.16
N GLU A 143 -23.12 5.09 7.72
CA GLU A 143 -23.21 6.38 7.03
C GLU A 143 -22.20 6.47 5.87
N ALA A 144 -21.04 5.85 6.01
CA ALA A 144 -20.08 5.74 4.90
C ALA A 144 -20.68 4.98 3.71
N LEU A 145 -21.35 3.86 3.94
CA LEU A 145 -22.03 3.08 2.89
C LEU A 145 -23.19 3.86 2.25
N ARG A 146 -23.95 4.61 3.05
CA ARG A 146 -25.01 5.48 2.53
C ARG A 146 -24.44 6.60 1.64
N LEU A 147 -23.34 7.22 2.02
CA LEU A 147 -22.65 8.23 1.21
C LEU A 147 -22.08 7.62 -0.07
N LEU A 148 -21.60 6.37 -0.03
CA LEU A 148 -21.19 5.64 -1.22
C LEU A 148 -22.37 5.43 -2.19
N SER A 149 -23.54 5.05 -1.69
CA SER A 149 -24.75 4.91 -2.54
C SER A 149 -25.11 6.23 -3.23
N ILE A 150 -25.08 7.35 -2.49
CA ILE A 150 -25.28 8.69 -3.07
C ILE A 150 -24.21 9.02 -4.14
N LEU A 151 -22.96 8.64 -3.90
CA LEU A 151 -21.86 8.84 -4.84
C LEU A 151 -22.07 8.07 -6.14
N ILE A 152 -22.45 6.80 -6.03
CA ILE A 152 -22.75 5.91 -7.17
C ILE A 152 -23.93 6.46 -7.97
N GLU A 153 -25.01 6.86 -7.31
CA GLU A 153 -26.21 7.39 -7.96
C GLU A 153 -25.95 8.69 -8.73
N ARG A 154 -25.24 9.63 -8.13
CA ARG A 154 -25.03 10.95 -8.71
C ARG A 154 -23.84 11.05 -9.66
N TYR A 155 -22.83 10.23 -9.45
CA TYR A 155 -21.59 10.23 -10.22
C TYR A 155 -21.21 8.81 -10.68
N PRO A 156 -22.09 8.15 -11.46
CA PRO A 156 -21.91 6.76 -11.83
C PRO A 156 -20.60 6.50 -12.58
N SER A 157 -20.14 7.46 -13.38
CA SER A 157 -18.90 7.34 -14.16
C SER A 157 -17.63 7.72 -13.40
N ASP A 158 -17.72 8.25 -12.18
CA ASP A 158 -16.54 8.59 -11.36
C ASP A 158 -16.12 7.40 -10.48
N VAL A 159 -15.73 6.31 -11.16
CA VAL A 159 -15.30 5.05 -10.52
C VAL A 159 -14.13 5.30 -9.57
N SER A 160 -13.22 6.22 -9.91
CA SER A 160 -12.08 6.54 -9.05
C SER A 160 -12.51 7.12 -7.70
N ALA A 161 -13.46 8.07 -7.67
CA ALA A 161 -13.97 8.62 -6.42
C ALA A 161 -14.69 7.55 -5.56
N GLN A 162 -15.40 6.63 -6.19
CA GLN A 162 -16.06 5.50 -5.53
C GLN A 162 -15.02 4.55 -4.89
N GLN A 163 -14.00 4.14 -5.64
CA GLN A 163 -12.92 3.25 -5.18
C GLN A 163 -12.13 3.85 -4.01
N GLN A 164 -11.91 5.17 -3.99
CA GLN A 164 -11.19 5.86 -2.91
C GLN A 164 -11.85 5.69 -1.52
N VAL A 165 -13.16 5.45 -1.45
CA VAL A 165 -13.86 5.16 -0.19
C VAL A 165 -13.36 3.83 0.39
N GLY A 166 -13.22 2.79 -0.45
CA GLY A 166 -12.65 1.49 -0.07
C GLY A 166 -11.17 1.59 0.33
N VAL A 167 -10.37 2.35 -0.44
CA VAL A 167 -8.96 2.63 -0.11
C VAL A 167 -8.82 3.27 1.27
N LYS A 168 -9.72 4.18 1.63
CA LYS A 168 -9.72 4.79 2.96
C LYS A 168 -10.02 3.78 4.06
N ALA A 169 -10.96 2.88 3.85
CA ALA A 169 -11.25 1.78 4.78
C ALA A 169 -10.02 0.86 4.94
N PHE A 170 -9.37 0.52 3.84
CA PHE A 170 -8.16 -0.30 3.82
C PHE A 170 -7.01 0.35 4.62
N ILE A 171 -6.70 1.62 4.37
CA ILE A 171 -5.65 2.36 5.09
C ILE A 171 -5.91 2.41 6.60
N LEU A 172 -7.17 2.39 7.02
CA LEU A 172 -7.58 2.38 8.43
C LEU A 172 -7.62 0.96 9.02
N GLY A 173 -7.19 -0.07 8.29
CA GLY A 173 -7.21 -1.45 8.74
C GLY A 173 -8.60 -2.10 8.75
N LYS A 174 -9.62 -1.46 8.17
CA LYS A 174 -10.99 -1.99 8.11
C LYS A 174 -11.21 -2.81 6.85
N TYR A 175 -10.47 -3.91 6.72
CA TYR A 175 -10.38 -4.69 5.48
C TYR A 175 -11.71 -5.27 5.01
N LYS A 176 -12.53 -5.84 5.92
CA LYS A 176 -13.89 -6.32 5.57
C LYS A 176 -14.78 -5.21 5.00
N LEU A 177 -14.72 -4.01 5.59
CA LEU A 177 -15.47 -2.87 5.08
C LEU A 177 -14.95 -2.44 3.70
N ALA A 178 -13.63 -2.46 3.50
CA ALA A 178 -13.03 -2.15 2.20
C ALA A 178 -13.53 -3.12 1.12
N GLU A 179 -13.55 -4.44 1.39
CA GLU A 179 -14.04 -5.45 0.45
C GLU A 179 -15.54 -5.30 0.14
N ILE A 180 -16.37 -4.97 1.14
CA ILE A 180 -17.79 -4.65 0.91
C ILE A 180 -17.93 -3.44 -0.02
N ILE A 181 -17.19 -2.36 0.23
CA ILE A 181 -17.22 -1.15 -0.59
C ILE A 181 -16.77 -1.47 -2.02
N TRP A 182 -15.65 -2.16 -2.19
CA TRP A 182 -15.14 -2.53 -3.51
C TRP A 182 -16.07 -3.51 -4.26
N THR A 183 -16.76 -4.40 -3.54
CA THR A 183 -17.79 -5.26 -4.12
C THR A 183 -18.93 -4.44 -4.73
N LEU A 184 -19.45 -3.46 -4.00
CA LEU A 184 -20.50 -2.56 -4.50
C LEU A 184 -20.01 -1.73 -5.69
N CYS A 185 -18.79 -1.20 -5.62
CA CYS A 185 -18.19 -0.43 -6.71
C CYS A 185 -17.97 -1.27 -7.97
N SER A 186 -17.51 -2.53 -7.81
CA SER A 186 -17.25 -3.42 -8.95
C SER A 186 -18.55 -3.86 -9.61
N ALA A 187 -19.58 -4.24 -8.84
CA ALA A 187 -20.90 -4.59 -9.37
C ALA A 187 -21.49 -3.43 -10.19
N HIS A 188 -21.48 -2.21 -9.62
CA HIS A 188 -21.93 -1.02 -10.35
C HIS A 188 -21.13 -0.76 -11.63
N ARG A 189 -19.82 -0.91 -11.56
CA ARG A 189 -18.93 -0.71 -12.73
C ARG A 189 -19.22 -1.71 -13.84
N GLU A 190 -19.40 -3.00 -13.55
CA GLU A 190 -19.71 -4.02 -14.55
C GLU A 190 -21.09 -3.76 -15.18
N ASP A 191 -22.12 -3.40 -14.39
CA ASP A 191 -23.41 -2.97 -14.93
C ASP A 191 -23.27 -1.78 -15.90
N LEU A 192 -22.42 -0.81 -15.55
CA LEU A 192 -22.18 0.37 -16.38
C LEU A 192 -21.43 0.01 -17.67
N ILE A 193 -20.46 -0.91 -17.63
CA ILE A 193 -19.73 -1.43 -18.77
C ILE A 193 -20.71 -2.07 -19.76
N ILE A 194 -21.59 -2.94 -19.29
CA ILE A 194 -22.60 -3.60 -20.12
C ILE A 194 -23.59 -2.57 -20.70
N LYS A 195 -24.11 -1.67 -19.87
CA LYS A 195 -25.08 -0.64 -20.27
C LYS A 195 -24.57 0.30 -21.35
N LEU A 196 -23.26 0.56 -21.35
CA LEU A 196 -22.60 1.41 -22.35
C LEU A 196 -22.04 0.62 -23.53
N GLY A 197 -22.19 -0.70 -23.57
CA GLY A 197 -21.67 -1.58 -24.63
C GLY A 197 -20.14 -1.64 -24.67
N LEU A 198 -19.46 -1.35 -23.54
CA LEU A 198 -18.00 -1.33 -23.46
C LEU A 198 -17.40 -2.74 -23.28
N ASP A 199 -18.21 -3.72 -22.89
CA ASP A 199 -17.88 -5.15 -22.83
C ASP A 199 -17.39 -5.69 -24.18
N LYS A 200 -17.96 -5.19 -25.27
CA LYS A 200 -17.61 -5.58 -26.66
C LYS A 200 -16.18 -5.22 -27.06
N LEU A 201 -15.55 -4.28 -26.36
CA LEU A 201 -14.17 -3.87 -26.61
C LEU A 201 -13.16 -4.92 -26.14
N LYS A 202 -13.56 -5.83 -25.25
CA LYS A 202 -12.67 -6.83 -24.65
C LYS A 202 -11.34 -6.23 -24.19
N ALA A 203 -11.41 -5.06 -23.58
CA ALA A 203 -10.26 -4.26 -23.17
C ALA A 203 -10.38 -3.84 -21.69
N ARG A 204 -9.27 -3.88 -20.98
CA ARG A 204 -9.11 -3.32 -19.63
C ARG A 204 -7.89 -2.41 -19.60
N PHE A 205 -7.94 -1.41 -18.77
CA PHE A 205 -6.86 -0.44 -18.61
C PHE A 205 -6.36 -0.49 -17.17
N LEU A 206 -5.05 -0.59 -17.00
CA LEU A 206 -4.45 -0.50 -15.66
C LEU A 206 -4.48 0.94 -15.19
N ALA A 207 -5.04 1.17 -14.01
CA ALA A 207 -4.96 2.47 -13.34
C ALA A 207 -3.51 2.81 -12.98
N PRO A 208 -3.13 4.10 -12.85
CA PRO A 208 -1.78 4.49 -12.46
C PRO A 208 -1.30 3.89 -11.14
N SER A 209 -2.22 3.48 -10.27
CA SER A 209 -1.91 2.80 -9.00
C SER A 209 -1.08 1.51 -9.18
N TRP A 210 -1.15 0.83 -10.33
CA TRP A 210 -0.40 -0.40 -10.60
C TRP A 210 1.10 -0.20 -10.80
N TYR A 211 1.56 1.00 -11.11
CA TYR A 211 2.98 1.28 -11.38
C TYR A 211 3.55 2.47 -10.58
N LEU A 212 2.98 2.74 -9.41
CA LEU A 212 3.52 3.73 -8.47
C LEU A 212 4.78 3.25 -7.73
N ALA A 213 4.96 1.95 -7.59
CA ALA A 213 6.08 1.33 -6.91
C ALA A 213 6.46 0.00 -7.59
N ILE A 214 7.70 -0.44 -7.41
CA ILE A 214 8.20 -1.68 -8.02
C ILE A 214 7.37 -2.90 -7.56
N GLY A 215 6.97 -2.95 -6.29
CA GLY A 215 6.10 -4.01 -5.78
C GLY A 215 4.72 -4.02 -6.43
N HIS A 216 4.18 -2.85 -6.83
CA HIS A 216 2.91 -2.79 -7.55
C HIS A 216 3.02 -3.41 -8.95
N ILE A 217 4.15 -3.22 -9.65
CA ILE A 217 4.41 -3.88 -10.94
C ILE A 217 4.50 -5.41 -10.76
N ALA A 218 5.10 -5.89 -9.66
CA ALA A 218 5.16 -7.31 -9.37
C ALA A 218 3.77 -7.93 -9.13
N HIS A 219 2.82 -7.18 -8.58
CA HIS A 219 1.46 -7.63 -8.38
C HIS A 219 0.67 -7.92 -9.67
N LEU A 220 1.17 -7.49 -10.84
CA LEU A 220 0.60 -7.88 -12.14
C LEU A 220 0.59 -9.40 -12.31
N ASP A 221 1.47 -10.14 -11.66
CA ASP A 221 1.46 -11.61 -11.64
C ASP A 221 0.10 -12.17 -11.22
N ILE A 222 -0.41 -11.72 -10.08
CA ILE A 222 -1.71 -12.20 -9.56
C ILE A 222 -2.87 -11.74 -10.42
N TYR A 223 -2.85 -10.49 -10.90
CA TYR A 223 -3.88 -9.96 -11.79
C TYR A 223 -3.97 -10.78 -13.09
N LEU A 224 -2.85 -11.09 -13.72
CA LEU A 224 -2.80 -11.84 -14.97
C LEU A 224 -3.14 -13.32 -14.75
N LYS A 225 -2.64 -13.93 -13.68
CA LYS A 225 -3.02 -15.30 -13.29
C LYS A 225 -4.53 -15.42 -13.08
N HIS A 226 -5.14 -14.46 -12.38
CA HIS A 226 -6.59 -14.40 -12.20
C HIS A 226 -7.33 -14.35 -13.54
N LYS A 227 -6.89 -13.51 -14.47
CA LYS A 227 -7.48 -13.44 -15.84
C LYS A 227 -7.37 -14.77 -16.59
N ILE A 228 -6.20 -15.40 -16.53
CA ILE A 228 -5.93 -16.67 -17.21
C ILE A 228 -6.80 -17.78 -16.64
N LEU A 229 -6.86 -17.89 -15.31
CA LEU A 229 -7.66 -18.90 -14.61
C LEU A 229 -9.17 -18.80 -14.91
N ASN A 230 -9.65 -17.58 -15.17
CA ASN A 230 -11.07 -17.32 -15.45
C ASN A 230 -11.38 -17.19 -16.96
N GLY A 231 -10.46 -17.61 -17.84
CA GLY A 231 -10.70 -17.64 -19.27
C GLY A 231 -10.77 -16.27 -19.96
N HIS A 232 -10.40 -15.18 -19.28
CA HIS A 232 -10.41 -13.81 -19.83
C HIS A 232 -9.15 -13.47 -20.63
N VAL A 233 -8.54 -14.46 -21.27
CA VAL A 233 -7.31 -14.31 -22.07
C VAL A 233 -7.52 -13.48 -23.33
N ASP A 234 -8.73 -13.42 -23.85
CA ASP A 234 -9.12 -12.63 -25.02
C ASP A 234 -9.27 -11.12 -24.72
N HIS A 235 -9.36 -10.75 -23.45
CA HIS A 235 -9.39 -9.35 -23.05
C HIS A 235 -7.96 -8.76 -23.04
N LYS A 236 -7.71 -7.79 -23.91
CA LYS A 236 -6.44 -7.05 -23.91
C LYS A 236 -6.31 -6.17 -22.68
N THR A 237 -5.13 -6.21 -22.06
CA THR A 237 -4.80 -5.32 -20.95
C THR A 237 -3.85 -4.23 -21.43
N TYR A 238 -4.22 -2.99 -21.18
CA TYR A 238 -3.44 -1.82 -21.59
C TYR A 238 -2.92 -1.06 -20.37
N PHE A 239 -1.72 -0.50 -20.49
CA PHE A 239 -1.25 0.51 -19.55
C PHE A 239 -0.96 1.83 -20.29
N SER A 240 -1.14 2.92 -19.57
CA SER A 240 -0.84 4.27 -20.05
C SER A 240 -0.04 5.00 -18.99
N LEU A 241 1.16 5.42 -19.35
CA LEU A 241 1.99 6.20 -18.45
C LEU A 241 1.58 7.68 -18.55
N PRO A 242 1.07 8.29 -17.47
CA PRO A 242 0.77 9.72 -17.45
C PRO A 242 2.01 10.56 -17.80
N ALA A 243 1.80 11.68 -18.49
CA ALA A 243 2.89 12.59 -18.86
C ALA A 243 3.70 13.00 -17.63
N GLY A 244 5.02 12.87 -17.74
CA GLY A 244 5.96 13.20 -16.65
C GLY A 244 6.10 12.15 -15.55
N MET A 245 5.36 11.04 -15.61
CA MET A 245 5.54 9.92 -14.69
C MET A 245 6.65 8.98 -15.19
N GLN A 246 7.54 8.58 -14.30
CA GLN A 246 8.56 7.56 -14.55
C GLN A 246 8.16 6.25 -13.90
N LEU A 247 8.44 5.14 -14.57
CA LEU A 247 8.28 3.82 -13.98
C LEU A 247 9.32 3.60 -12.87
N PRO A 248 8.94 2.96 -11.78
CA PRO A 248 9.90 2.62 -10.70
C PRO A 248 10.98 1.63 -11.17
N ASN A 249 10.68 0.81 -12.19
CA ASN A 249 11.62 -0.06 -12.87
C ASN A 249 11.06 -0.40 -14.25
N SER A 250 11.65 0.17 -15.29
CA SER A 250 11.22 -0.03 -16.68
C SER A 250 11.59 -1.43 -17.19
N ASN A 251 12.67 -2.01 -16.68
CA ASN A 251 13.09 -3.35 -17.05
C ASN A 251 12.09 -4.40 -16.55
N LEU A 252 11.63 -4.31 -15.29
CA LEU A 252 10.56 -5.19 -14.79
C LEU A 252 9.28 -5.06 -15.61
N MET A 253 8.89 -3.83 -15.96
CA MET A 253 7.69 -3.63 -16.80
C MET A 253 7.85 -4.26 -18.18
N SER A 254 9.05 -4.28 -18.76
CA SER A 254 9.31 -4.90 -20.06
C SER A 254 9.13 -6.43 -20.08
N TYR A 255 9.24 -7.09 -18.94
CA TYR A 255 8.94 -8.54 -18.83
C TYR A 255 7.44 -8.84 -18.99
N TRP A 256 6.56 -7.85 -18.75
CA TRP A 256 5.12 -8.01 -18.91
C TRP A 256 4.62 -7.73 -20.34
N SER A 257 5.51 -7.40 -21.29
CA SER A 257 5.14 -7.00 -22.66
C SER A 257 4.32 -8.04 -23.42
N ASP A 258 4.46 -9.33 -23.07
CA ASP A 258 3.69 -10.40 -23.72
C ASP A 258 2.22 -10.47 -23.23
N TYR A 259 1.93 -9.84 -22.10
CA TYR A 259 0.61 -9.84 -21.44
C TYR A 259 -0.06 -8.48 -21.46
N ILE A 260 0.72 -7.39 -21.52
CA ILE A 260 0.24 -6.03 -21.34
C ILE A 260 0.76 -5.16 -22.48
N SER A 261 -0.16 -4.51 -23.18
CA SER A 261 0.16 -3.60 -24.29
C SER A 261 0.26 -2.15 -23.81
N THR A 262 1.20 -1.41 -24.37
CA THR A 262 1.19 0.05 -24.24
C THR A 262 0.02 0.62 -25.02
N LEU A 263 -0.68 1.57 -24.42
CA LEU A 263 -1.79 2.23 -25.06
C LEU A 263 -1.30 3.12 -26.21
N ASP A 264 -1.73 2.82 -27.42
CA ASP A 264 -1.42 3.62 -28.61
C ASP A 264 -2.40 4.78 -28.80
N LYS A 265 -2.01 5.75 -29.65
CA LYS A 265 -2.81 6.94 -29.93
C LYS A 265 -4.09 6.61 -30.70
N ASP A 266 -4.12 5.52 -31.46
CA ASP A 266 -5.28 5.16 -32.29
C ASP A 266 -6.36 4.49 -31.45
N THR A 267 -5.98 3.66 -30.48
CA THR A 267 -6.91 3.13 -29.47
C THR A 267 -7.53 4.27 -28.64
N LEU A 268 -6.76 5.32 -28.33
CA LEU A 268 -7.26 6.49 -27.59
C LEU A 268 -8.23 7.37 -28.36
N LYS A 269 -8.10 7.47 -29.70
CA LYS A 269 -8.96 8.34 -30.54
C LYS A 269 -10.44 8.00 -30.42
N ASN A 270 -10.77 6.74 -30.14
CA ASN A 270 -12.14 6.23 -30.11
C ASN A 270 -12.74 6.14 -28.71
N LEU A 271 -11.96 6.42 -27.66
CA LEU A 271 -12.40 6.32 -26.26
C LEU A 271 -12.27 7.65 -25.54
N SER A 272 -13.39 8.17 -25.03
CA SER A 272 -13.33 9.33 -24.14
C SER A 272 -12.62 8.98 -22.82
N PRO A 273 -12.00 9.97 -22.13
CA PRO A 273 -11.39 9.76 -20.81
C PRO A 273 -12.34 9.10 -19.80
N ASN A 274 -13.63 9.42 -19.84
CA ASN A 274 -14.63 8.80 -18.95
C ASN A 274 -14.79 7.30 -19.24
N LYS A 275 -14.83 6.89 -20.52
CA LYS A 275 -14.92 5.48 -20.88
C LYS A 275 -13.68 4.70 -20.46
N ILE A 276 -12.50 5.30 -20.63
CA ILE A 276 -11.24 4.73 -20.13
C ILE A 276 -11.30 4.56 -18.61
N GLY A 277 -11.76 5.58 -17.87
CA GLY A 277 -11.91 5.51 -16.42
C GLY A 277 -12.84 4.39 -15.94
N ILE A 278 -13.94 4.13 -16.67
CA ILE A 278 -14.86 3.03 -16.37
C ILE A 278 -14.20 1.66 -16.61
N LEU A 279 -13.35 1.54 -17.64
CA LEU A 279 -12.62 0.32 -17.99
C LEU A 279 -11.32 0.13 -17.18
N GLN A 280 -10.97 1.05 -16.29
CA GLN A 280 -9.77 0.95 -15.47
C GLN A 280 -9.93 -0.06 -14.33
N ASP A 281 -8.99 -0.99 -14.24
CA ASP A 281 -8.83 -1.87 -13.10
C ASP A 281 -7.88 -1.23 -12.09
N GLU A 282 -8.38 -1.08 -10.87
CA GLU A 282 -7.63 -0.52 -9.76
C GLU A 282 -6.76 -1.59 -9.08
N PHE A 283 -5.65 -1.15 -8.51
CA PHE A 283 -4.68 -2.02 -7.84
C PHE A 283 -5.21 -2.70 -6.57
N TRP A 284 -6.16 -2.09 -5.86
CA TRP A 284 -6.46 -2.41 -4.47
C TRP A 284 -7.28 -3.68 -4.26
N SER A 285 -8.08 -4.07 -5.25
CA SER A 285 -8.96 -5.24 -5.15
C SER A 285 -9.14 -5.92 -6.51
N ILE A 286 -9.46 -7.21 -6.46
CA ILE A 286 -9.80 -8.02 -7.63
C ILE A 286 -11.24 -8.53 -7.47
N PRO A 287 -12.13 -8.30 -8.44
CA PRO A 287 -13.46 -8.89 -8.46
C PRO A 287 -13.38 -10.37 -8.86
N PHE A 288 -14.18 -11.22 -8.21
CA PHE A 288 -14.28 -12.65 -8.45
C PHE A 288 -15.65 -13.02 -9.03
N GLU A 289 -15.76 -14.23 -9.58
CA GLU A 289 -16.99 -14.76 -10.21
C GLU A 289 -18.16 -14.91 -9.22
N ASP A 290 -17.89 -15.03 -7.92
CA ASP A 290 -18.91 -15.03 -6.86
C ASP A 290 -19.52 -13.65 -6.60
N GLY A 291 -19.18 -12.65 -7.42
CA GLY A 291 -19.65 -11.27 -7.33
C GLY A 291 -18.97 -10.46 -6.23
N LYS A 292 -18.02 -11.02 -5.49
CA LYS A 292 -17.31 -10.30 -4.42
C LYS A 292 -15.96 -9.78 -4.90
N SER A 293 -15.63 -8.58 -4.51
CA SER A 293 -14.27 -8.04 -4.65
C SER A 293 -13.48 -8.32 -3.38
N ARG A 294 -12.29 -8.87 -3.56
CA ARG A 294 -11.37 -9.16 -2.46
C ARG A 294 -10.18 -8.23 -2.51
N MET A 295 -9.69 -7.82 -1.34
CA MET A 295 -8.45 -7.07 -1.28
C MET A 295 -7.31 -7.88 -1.92
N PHE A 296 -6.31 -7.19 -2.45
CA PHE A 296 -5.31 -7.81 -3.29
C PHE A 296 -4.59 -9.00 -2.64
N SER A 297 -4.31 -8.95 -1.34
CA SER A 297 -3.64 -10.03 -0.60
C SER A 297 -4.52 -11.30 -0.48
N HIS A 298 -5.82 -11.16 -0.20
CA HIS A 298 -6.75 -12.28 -0.21
C HIS A 298 -6.89 -12.88 -1.61
N ALA A 299 -7.08 -12.02 -2.62
CA ALA A 299 -7.11 -12.44 -4.01
C ALA A 299 -5.82 -13.18 -4.41
N GLY A 300 -4.67 -12.66 -3.98
CA GLY A 300 -3.35 -13.27 -4.22
C GLY A 300 -3.26 -14.69 -3.70
N SER A 301 -3.71 -14.93 -2.46
CA SER A 301 -3.72 -16.26 -1.88
C SER A 301 -4.61 -17.24 -2.68
N MET A 302 -5.85 -16.85 -2.98
CA MET A 302 -6.79 -17.70 -3.72
C MET A 302 -6.29 -18.02 -5.12
N VAL A 303 -5.79 -17.03 -5.84
CA VAL A 303 -5.26 -17.17 -7.19
C VAL A 303 -4.01 -18.06 -7.19
N GLN A 304 -3.10 -17.85 -6.26
CA GLN A 304 -1.85 -18.62 -6.19
C GLN A 304 -2.10 -20.07 -5.79
N GLN A 305 -3.01 -20.34 -4.85
CA GLN A 305 -3.40 -21.71 -4.48
C GLN A 305 -3.98 -22.46 -5.69
N ARG A 306 -4.88 -21.84 -6.45
CA ARG A 306 -5.44 -22.46 -7.66
C ARG A 306 -4.38 -22.63 -8.74
N TRP A 307 -3.47 -21.66 -8.93
CA TRP A 307 -2.37 -21.74 -9.89
C TRP A 307 -1.44 -22.91 -9.62
N GLU A 308 -1.08 -23.14 -8.36
CA GLU A 308 -0.22 -24.26 -7.94
C GLU A 308 -0.95 -25.60 -7.96
N ALA A 309 -2.25 -25.62 -7.59
CA ALA A 309 -3.07 -26.83 -7.67
C ALA A 309 -3.26 -27.32 -9.12
N GLU A 310 -3.23 -26.41 -10.11
CA GLU A 310 -3.24 -26.71 -11.54
C GLU A 310 -1.81 -26.96 -12.09
N GLU A 311 -0.79 -27.07 -11.23
CA GLU A 311 0.63 -27.32 -11.56
C GLU A 311 1.20 -26.37 -12.63
N ARG A 312 0.73 -25.12 -12.65
CA ARG A 312 1.14 -24.12 -13.64
C ARG A 312 2.50 -23.51 -13.30
N THR A 313 3.31 -23.30 -14.34
CA THR A 313 4.60 -22.62 -14.23
C THR A 313 4.44 -21.10 -13.95
N PRO A 314 5.46 -20.43 -13.41
CA PRO A 314 5.49 -18.98 -13.31
C PRO A 314 5.24 -18.31 -14.66
N LEU A 315 4.61 -17.12 -14.66
CA LEU A 315 4.36 -16.37 -15.89
C LEU A 315 5.65 -15.79 -16.48
N LEU A 316 6.61 -15.44 -15.62
CA LEU A 316 7.87 -14.83 -16.05
C LEU A 316 9.04 -15.78 -15.90
N ASN A 317 9.97 -15.69 -16.86
CA ASN A 317 11.27 -16.36 -16.86
C ASN A 317 12.33 -15.36 -17.28
N ILE A 318 13.56 -15.49 -16.74
CA ILE A 318 14.69 -14.68 -17.20
C ILE A 318 14.97 -15.01 -18.67
N LYS A 319 14.90 -14.01 -19.54
CA LYS A 319 15.14 -14.15 -20.98
C LYS A 319 16.58 -14.61 -21.23
N PRO A 320 16.86 -15.45 -22.24
CA PRO A 320 18.22 -15.98 -22.50
C PRO A 320 19.30 -14.90 -22.63
N ALA A 321 19.00 -13.81 -23.34
CA ALA A 321 19.93 -12.68 -23.48
C ALA A 321 20.21 -11.96 -22.15
N ASP A 322 19.18 -11.81 -21.31
CA ASP A 322 19.30 -11.21 -19.98
C ASP A 322 20.09 -12.12 -19.03
N ARG A 323 19.96 -13.43 -19.18
CA ARG A 323 20.74 -14.41 -18.40
C ARG A 323 22.23 -14.26 -18.69
N LEU A 324 22.63 -14.25 -19.97
CA LEU A 324 24.04 -14.07 -20.36
C LEU A 324 24.60 -12.76 -19.81
N ARG A 325 23.91 -11.65 -20.04
CA ARG A 325 24.33 -10.33 -19.57
C ARG A 325 24.42 -10.26 -18.04
N GLY A 326 23.47 -10.86 -17.34
CA GLY A 326 23.44 -10.88 -15.88
C GLY A 326 24.56 -11.74 -15.28
N GLU A 327 24.85 -12.91 -15.87
CA GLU A 327 25.97 -13.77 -15.47
C GLU A 327 27.33 -13.12 -15.71
N ASP A 328 27.48 -12.35 -16.80
CA ASP A 328 28.69 -11.54 -17.02
C ASP A 328 28.89 -10.54 -15.89
N THR A 329 27.84 -9.82 -15.52
CA THR A 329 27.88 -8.84 -14.41
C THR A 329 28.12 -9.54 -13.06
N LEU A 330 27.58 -10.76 -12.83
CA LEU A 330 27.87 -11.52 -11.62
C LEU A 330 29.37 -11.88 -11.51
N ARG A 331 30.03 -12.25 -12.63
CA ARG A 331 31.48 -12.50 -12.64
C ARG A 331 32.27 -11.25 -12.29
N GLU A 332 31.88 -10.11 -12.81
CA GLU A 332 32.50 -8.81 -12.48
C GLU A 332 32.26 -8.40 -11.01
N LEU A 333 31.16 -8.81 -10.41
CA LEU A 333 30.88 -8.67 -8.98
C LEU A 333 31.67 -9.65 -8.10
N GLY A 334 32.40 -10.60 -8.71
CA GLY A 334 33.22 -11.57 -8.00
C GLY A 334 32.49 -12.89 -7.66
N VAL A 335 31.34 -13.16 -8.28
CA VAL A 335 30.66 -14.47 -8.17
C VAL A 335 31.17 -15.38 -9.29
N PRO A 336 31.87 -16.47 -8.98
CA PRO A 336 32.38 -17.40 -9.99
C PRO A 336 31.27 -18.04 -10.82
N ALA A 337 31.58 -18.43 -12.04
CA ALA A 337 30.64 -19.16 -12.87
C ALA A 337 30.19 -20.45 -12.15
N ASN A 338 28.91 -20.81 -12.34
CA ASN A 338 28.24 -21.96 -11.71
C ASN A 338 28.13 -21.92 -10.18
N SER A 339 28.48 -20.82 -9.53
CA SER A 339 28.21 -20.63 -8.11
C SER A 339 26.74 -20.23 -7.89
N TRP A 340 26.15 -20.79 -6.83
CA TRP A 340 24.82 -20.36 -6.43
C TRP A 340 24.90 -19.12 -5.51
N PHE A 341 23.88 -18.29 -5.58
CA PHE A 341 23.77 -17.10 -4.75
C PHE A 341 22.35 -16.90 -4.24
N VAL A 342 22.23 -16.16 -3.15
CA VAL A 342 20.97 -15.67 -2.62
C VAL A 342 20.96 -14.15 -2.65
N CYS A 343 19.78 -13.58 -2.77
CA CYS A 343 19.58 -12.15 -2.63
C CYS A 343 19.15 -11.83 -1.20
N LEU A 344 19.73 -10.77 -0.63
CA LEU A 344 19.38 -10.26 0.69
C LEU A 344 18.90 -8.82 0.59
N HIS A 345 17.69 -8.52 1.05
CA HIS A 345 17.20 -7.14 1.13
C HIS A 345 16.54 -6.87 2.47
N VAL A 346 17.16 -6.04 3.26
CA VAL A 346 16.65 -5.57 4.53
C VAL A 346 16.21 -4.11 4.38
N ARG A 347 14.95 -3.83 4.71
CA ARG A 347 14.41 -2.50 4.58
C ARG A 347 14.97 -1.59 5.67
N GLU A 348 15.63 -0.51 5.25
CA GLU A 348 16.17 0.53 6.10
C GLU A 348 15.35 1.84 5.99
N PRO A 349 15.40 2.74 7.00
CA PRO A 349 14.59 3.97 6.99
C PRO A 349 14.95 4.95 5.87
N GLY A 350 16.19 4.91 5.33
CA GLY A 350 16.75 5.91 4.41
C GLY A 350 15.93 6.15 3.15
N PHE A 351 15.40 5.09 2.53
CA PHE A 351 14.58 5.19 1.32
C PHE A 351 13.32 6.05 1.53
N HIS A 352 12.64 5.88 2.66
CA HIS A 352 11.41 6.61 2.96
C HIS A 352 11.64 8.04 3.46
N LEU A 353 12.81 8.35 4.02
CA LEU A 353 13.15 9.72 4.42
C LEU A 353 13.21 10.67 3.22
N LYS A 354 13.51 10.18 2.02
CA LYS A 354 13.46 10.97 0.78
C LYS A 354 12.04 11.35 0.38
N TRP A 355 11.03 10.53 0.70
CA TRP A 355 9.65 10.68 0.24
C TRP A 355 8.67 11.09 1.34
N HIS A 356 8.90 10.64 2.57
CA HIS A 356 8.04 10.90 3.73
C HIS A 356 8.89 11.17 4.98
N LYS A 357 8.91 12.40 5.43
CA LYS A 357 9.70 12.89 6.58
C LYS A 357 9.33 12.28 7.96
N SER A 358 8.43 11.35 8.03
CA SER A 358 8.00 10.77 9.31
C SER A 358 7.51 9.35 9.12
N HIS A 359 8.29 8.37 9.48
CA HIS A 359 7.94 7.15 10.24
C HIS A 359 8.99 6.06 9.99
N PRO A 360 9.70 5.60 11.03
CA PRO A 360 10.19 4.25 11.07
C PRO A 360 8.95 3.35 10.97
N GLY A 361 8.83 2.59 9.89
CA GLY A 361 7.71 1.67 9.73
C GLY A 361 8.00 0.38 10.46
N THR A 362 6.97 -0.32 10.92
CA THR A 362 7.08 -1.66 11.53
C THR A 362 7.87 -2.67 10.67
N ARG A 363 8.12 -2.36 9.39
CA ARG A 363 8.79 -3.22 8.41
C ARG A 363 10.31 -3.05 8.32
N ASN A 364 10.90 -2.04 8.99
CA ASN A 364 12.35 -1.84 9.00
C ASN A 364 13.02 -2.84 9.93
N ALA A 365 14.28 -3.22 9.63
CA ALA A 365 15.10 -4.07 10.48
C ALA A 365 16.57 -3.66 10.39
N ASP A 366 17.41 -4.17 11.27
CA ASP A 366 18.86 -3.93 11.26
C ASP A 366 19.56 -5.00 10.43
N ILE A 367 20.30 -4.57 9.38
CA ILE A 367 21.06 -5.46 8.50
C ILE A 367 22.09 -6.30 9.24
N GLU A 368 22.66 -5.80 10.35
CA GLU A 368 23.67 -6.55 11.13
C GLU A 368 23.11 -7.86 11.68
N THR A 369 21.80 -7.94 11.98
CA THR A 369 21.16 -9.17 12.46
C THR A 369 21.09 -10.27 11.40
N TYR A 370 21.35 -9.96 10.14
CA TYR A 370 21.33 -10.90 9.02
C TYR A 370 22.72 -11.46 8.68
N LEU A 371 23.79 -10.82 9.15
CA LEU A 371 25.17 -11.25 8.81
C LEU A 371 25.52 -12.66 9.30
N PRO A 372 25.05 -13.14 10.47
CA PRO A 372 25.26 -14.54 10.86
C PRO A 372 24.68 -15.53 9.83
N ALA A 373 23.44 -15.32 9.38
CA ALA A 373 22.82 -16.14 8.34
C ALA A 373 23.59 -16.06 7.00
N ALA A 374 24.06 -14.86 6.63
CA ALA A 374 24.85 -14.67 5.42
C ALA A 374 26.17 -15.45 5.47
N ARG A 375 26.87 -15.44 6.60
CA ARG A 375 28.11 -16.20 6.81
C ARG A 375 27.89 -17.71 6.75
N GLU A 376 26.78 -18.21 7.31
CA GLU A 376 26.39 -19.62 7.22
C GLU A 376 26.17 -20.07 5.77
N LEU A 377 25.51 -19.24 4.95
CA LEU A 377 25.32 -19.53 3.53
C LEU A 377 26.66 -19.55 2.76
N VAL A 378 27.56 -18.61 3.08
CA VAL A 378 28.90 -18.57 2.47
C VAL A 378 29.73 -19.79 2.89
N ALA A 379 29.66 -20.22 4.16
CA ALA A 379 30.32 -21.43 4.64
C ALA A 379 29.84 -22.70 3.91
N ARG A 380 28.59 -22.69 3.41
CA ARG A 380 27.99 -23.75 2.60
C ARG A 380 28.26 -23.60 1.08
N GLY A 381 29.18 -22.71 0.70
CA GLY A 381 29.62 -22.50 -0.68
C GLY A 381 28.76 -21.57 -1.53
N GLY A 382 27.82 -20.86 -0.92
CA GLY A 382 26.98 -19.85 -1.59
C GLY A 382 27.58 -18.46 -1.58
N TYR A 383 26.96 -17.54 -2.31
CA TYR A 383 27.22 -16.11 -2.27
C TYR A 383 25.98 -15.39 -1.80
N VAL A 384 26.15 -14.29 -1.04
CA VAL A 384 25.06 -13.43 -0.59
C VAL A 384 25.21 -12.07 -1.26
N ILE A 385 24.18 -11.66 -2.01
CA ILE A 385 24.17 -10.39 -2.74
C ILE A 385 23.13 -9.49 -2.10
N ARG A 386 23.61 -8.41 -1.41
CA ARG A 386 22.71 -7.45 -0.79
C ARG A 386 22.15 -6.49 -1.82
N LEU A 387 20.84 -6.47 -1.96
CA LEU A 387 20.06 -5.57 -2.77
C LEU A 387 19.64 -4.32 -1.98
N GLY A 388 19.34 -3.23 -2.69
CA GLY A 388 18.84 -2.00 -2.09
C GLY A 388 19.09 -0.77 -2.92
N ASP A 389 19.23 0.38 -2.26
CA ASP A 389 19.49 1.68 -2.89
C ASP A 389 20.62 2.44 -2.19
N SER A 390 21.01 3.58 -2.77
CA SER A 390 22.12 4.40 -2.29
C SER A 390 21.91 5.07 -0.91
N SER A 391 20.77 4.91 -0.28
CA SER A 391 20.50 5.42 1.07
C SER A 391 20.86 4.44 2.17
N MET A 392 21.22 3.21 1.81
CA MET A 392 21.54 2.15 2.75
C MET A 392 22.91 2.33 3.39
N ARG A 393 23.06 1.85 4.62
CA ARG A 393 24.34 1.82 5.33
C ARG A 393 25.29 0.82 4.65
N PRO A 394 26.55 1.20 4.33
CA PRO A 394 27.52 0.28 3.75
C PRO A 394 27.78 -0.93 4.65
N LEU A 395 27.93 -2.10 4.05
CA LEU A 395 28.39 -3.30 4.75
C LEU A 395 29.92 -3.31 4.90
N THR A 396 30.39 -3.91 5.98
CA THR A 396 31.80 -4.32 6.09
C THR A 396 32.08 -5.38 5.02
N LYS A 397 33.21 -5.24 4.31
CA LYS A 397 33.61 -6.18 3.27
C LYS A 397 33.93 -7.55 3.88
N GLU A 398 33.21 -8.56 3.44
CA GLU A 398 33.43 -9.97 3.79
C GLU A 398 33.45 -10.83 2.53
N LYS A 399 34.30 -11.87 2.52
CA LYS A 399 34.37 -12.80 1.38
C LYS A 399 33.04 -13.51 1.19
N GLY A 400 32.50 -13.50 -0.04
CA GLY A 400 31.23 -14.14 -0.37
C GLY A 400 30.00 -13.32 -0.05
N ILE A 401 30.12 -12.15 0.63
CA ILE A 401 29.03 -11.21 0.87
C ILE A 401 29.29 -9.95 0.03
N ILE A 402 28.37 -9.66 -0.89
CA ILE A 402 28.54 -8.60 -1.89
C ILE A 402 27.50 -7.49 -1.65
N ASP A 403 27.99 -6.29 -1.34
CA ASP A 403 27.13 -5.11 -1.21
C ASP A 403 26.83 -4.49 -2.58
N TYR A 404 25.97 -5.18 -3.35
CA TYR A 404 25.58 -4.73 -4.68
C TYR A 404 24.80 -3.42 -4.64
N ALA A 405 24.05 -3.13 -3.57
CA ALA A 405 23.24 -1.91 -3.43
C ALA A 405 24.08 -0.63 -3.64
N LEU A 406 25.37 -0.65 -3.25
CA LEU A 406 26.29 0.48 -3.34
C LEU A 406 27.36 0.29 -4.42
N SER A 407 27.26 -0.75 -5.24
CA SER A 407 28.24 -1.03 -6.30
C SER A 407 27.96 -0.20 -7.56
N LYS A 408 28.99 -0.05 -8.42
CA LYS A 408 28.85 0.55 -9.75
C LYS A 408 27.98 -0.24 -10.73
N TYR A 409 27.66 -1.49 -10.39
CA TYR A 409 26.83 -2.38 -11.20
C TYR A 409 25.34 -2.25 -10.92
N LYS A 410 24.95 -1.43 -9.93
CA LYS A 410 23.55 -1.19 -9.57
C LYS A 410 22.78 -0.61 -10.76
N SER A 411 21.74 -1.30 -11.17
CA SER A 411 20.88 -0.90 -12.29
C SER A 411 19.48 -1.54 -12.18
N GLU A 412 18.48 -0.97 -12.84
CA GLU A 412 17.13 -1.53 -12.93
C GLU A 412 17.13 -2.97 -13.47
N PHE A 413 17.97 -3.21 -14.49
CA PHE A 413 18.15 -4.54 -15.07
C PHE A 413 18.68 -5.54 -14.04
N MET A 414 19.79 -5.20 -13.37
CA MET A 414 20.40 -6.12 -12.41
C MET A 414 19.54 -6.39 -11.19
N ASP A 415 18.71 -5.42 -10.75
CA ASP A 415 17.74 -5.66 -9.68
C ASP A 415 16.76 -6.78 -10.02
N VAL A 416 16.25 -6.78 -11.25
CA VAL A 416 15.31 -7.79 -11.74
C VAL A 416 16.03 -9.13 -11.98
N PHE A 417 17.18 -9.08 -12.64
CA PHE A 417 17.98 -10.27 -12.93
C PHE A 417 18.37 -11.01 -11.64
N LEU A 418 18.91 -10.32 -10.66
CA LEU A 418 19.31 -10.92 -9.39
C LEU A 418 18.12 -11.56 -8.67
N CYS A 419 16.99 -10.88 -8.61
CA CYS A 419 15.77 -11.43 -8.02
C CYS A 419 15.25 -12.68 -8.75
N GLY A 420 15.33 -12.70 -10.09
CA GLY A 420 14.81 -13.82 -10.90
C GLY A 420 15.79 -14.97 -11.12
N ALA A 421 17.08 -14.81 -10.72
CA ALA A 421 18.12 -15.81 -10.93
C ALA A 421 18.74 -16.35 -9.64
N CYS A 422 18.44 -15.80 -8.47
CA CYS A 422 18.95 -16.29 -7.20
C CYS A 422 18.33 -17.65 -6.83
N ARG A 423 19.04 -18.38 -5.97
CA ARG A 423 18.54 -19.66 -5.46
C ARG A 423 17.30 -19.49 -4.58
N PHE A 424 17.31 -18.47 -3.75
CA PHE A 424 16.18 -17.94 -2.99
C PHE A 424 16.47 -16.52 -2.52
N PHE A 425 15.43 -15.85 -2.05
CA PHE A 425 15.51 -14.48 -1.56
C PHE A 425 15.34 -14.44 -0.04
N ILE A 426 16.11 -13.59 0.63
CA ILE A 426 16.01 -13.30 2.06
C ILE A 426 15.64 -11.85 2.23
N GLY A 427 14.65 -11.52 3.06
CA GLY A 427 14.38 -10.12 3.30
C GLY A 427 13.21 -9.80 4.21
N THR A 428 12.97 -8.49 4.31
CA THR A 428 11.81 -7.93 5.01
C THR A 428 10.68 -7.62 4.05
N ASN A 429 9.47 -7.36 4.55
CA ASN A 429 8.31 -6.96 3.75
C ASN A 429 8.60 -5.66 2.96
N SER A 430 8.89 -5.80 1.69
CA SER A 430 9.25 -4.71 0.78
C SER A 430 8.77 -4.98 -0.65
N GLY A 431 8.69 -3.92 -1.47
CA GLY A 431 8.33 -4.07 -2.88
C GLY A 431 9.33 -4.94 -3.67
N LEU A 432 10.60 -4.95 -3.28
CA LEU A 432 11.63 -5.76 -3.93
C LEU A 432 11.44 -7.26 -3.64
N GLY A 433 10.97 -7.61 -2.43
CA GLY A 433 10.68 -8.99 -2.03
C GLY A 433 9.49 -9.63 -2.77
N LEU A 434 8.77 -8.86 -3.59
CA LEU A 434 7.69 -9.37 -4.44
C LEU A 434 8.17 -9.77 -5.85
N ILE A 435 9.41 -9.45 -6.21
CA ILE A 435 9.94 -9.77 -7.55
C ILE A 435 10.36 -11.25 -7.66
N PRO A 436 11.10 -11.85 -6.71
CA PRO A 436 11.53 -13.22 -6.85
C PRO A 436 10.39 -14.22 -7.10
N PRO A 437 9.26 -14.16 -6.36
CA PRO A 437 8.19 -15.15 -6.52
C PRO A 437 7.50 -15.12 -7.90
N ILE A 438 7.50 -13.96 -8.60
CA ILE A 438 6.90 -13.89 -9.95
C ILE A 438 7.73 -14.65 -11.00
N PHE A 439 9.01 -14.90 -10.69
CA PHE A 439 9.90 -15.79 -11.44
C PHE A 439 9.96 -17.22 -10.86
N GLY A 440 9.13 -17.52 -9.86
CA GLY A 440 9.12 -18.83 -9.20
C GLY A 440 10.22 -19.06 -8.16
N ILE A 441 10.96 -18.02 -7.79
CA ILE A 441 12.03 -18.07 -6.78
C ILE A 441 11.41 -17.96 -5.38
N PRO A 442 11.64 -18.92 -4.47
CA PRO A 442 11.08 -18.87 -3.12
C PRO A 442 11.77 -17.84 -2.24
N CYS A 443 11.05 -17.36 -1.22
CA CYS A 443 11.52 -16.34 -0.29
C CYS A 443 11.50 -16.80 1.16
N ALA A 444 12.56 -16.47 1.91
CA ALA A 444 12.63 -16.52 3.38
C ALA A 444 12.42 -15.11 3.93
N MET A 445 11.20 -14.82 4.38
CA MET A 445 10.81 -13.48 4.80
C MET A 445 10.88 -13.34 6.32
N THR A 446 11.63 -12.36 6.79
CA THR A 446 11.88 -12.13 8.20
C THR A 446 11.36 -10.77 8.63
N ASN A 447 11.23 -10.55 9.94
CA ASN A 447 10.71 -9.29 10.47
C ASN A 447 9.40 -8.90 9.78
N TRP A 448 8.57 -9.90 9.46
CA TRP A 448 7.34 -9.68 8.71
C TRP A 448 6.31 -8.90 9.53
N SER A 449 5.76 -7.87 8.96
CA SER A 449 4.70 -7.06 9.58
C SER A 449 3.78 -6.49 8.49
N PRO A 450 2.45 -6.61 8.64
CA PRO A 450 1.69 -7.19 9.75
C PRO A 450 1.51 -8.71 9.64
N ILE A 451 1.38 -9.39 10.78
CA ILE A 451 1.21 -10.86 10.83
C ILE A 451 -0.10 -11.33 10.16
N GLY A 452 -1.16 -10.52 10.22
CA GLY A 452 -2.45 -10.83 9.61
C GLY A 452 -2.48 -10.79 8.08
N LEU A 453 -1.41 -10.33 7.42
CA LEU A 453 -1.29 -10.25 5.97
C LEU A 453 0.00 -10.94 5.50
N PRO A 454 0.13 -12.28 5.61
CA PRO A 454 1.31 -12.99 5.14
C PRO A 454 1.45 -12.85 3.61
N GLN A 455 2.64 -13.14 3.09
CA GLN A 455 2.84 -13.25 1.65
C GLN A 455 2.05 -14.45 1.11
N TRP A 456 1.49 -14.34 -0.09
CA TRP A 456 0.54 -15.32 -0.62
C TRP A 456 1.16 -16.47 -1.41
N TYR A 457 2.48 -16.46 -1.65
CA TYR A 457 3.18 -17.54 -2.35
C TYR A 457 3.45 -18.70 -1.41
N LEU A 458 2.97 -19.91 -1.76
CA LEU A 458 3.00 -21.09 -0.88
C LEU A 458 4.40 -21.69 -0.69
N LYS A 459 5.32 -21.40 -1.61
CA LYS A 459 6.73 -21.85 -1.53
C LYS A 459 7.53 -21.04 -0.53
N ASP A 460 7.06 -19.86 -0.16
CA ASP A 460 7.74 -18.98 0.78
C ASP A 460 7.61 -19.45 2.22
N VAL A 461 8.58 -19.08 3.03
CA VAL A 461 8.53 -19.18 4.49
C VAL A 461 8.70 -17.82 5.12
N TYR A 462 8.12 -17.60 6.30
CA TYR A 462 8.26 -16.32 6.97
C TYR A 462 8.28 -16.45 8.49
N ILE A 463 8.84 -15.44 9.16
CA ILE A 463 8.73 -15.21 10.61
C ILE A 463 8.30 -13.77 10.86
N PRO A 464 7.22 -13.57 11.63
CA PRO A 464 6.73 -12.23 11.93
C PRO A 464 7.55 -11.57 13.04
N LYS A 465 7.49 -10.25 13.12
CA LYS A 465 7.81 -9.54 14.35
C LYS A 465 6.81 -9.92 15.43
N LEU A 466 7.29 -10.13 16.64
CA LEU A 466 6.42 -10.22 17.80
C LEU A 466 5.93 -8.83 18.22
N ILE A 467 4.85 -8.79 18.99
CA ILE A 467 4.29 -7.54 19.51
C ILE A 467 4.31 -7.61 21.05
N PHE A 468 5.11 -6.75 21.66
CA PHE A 468 5.16 -6.60 23.11
C PHE A 468 4.11 -5.61 23.59
N SER A 469 3.41 -5.96 24.66
CA SER A 469 2.46 -5.08 25.33
C SER A 469 3.06 -4.56 26.65
N GLU A 470 3.26 -3.25 26.72
CA GLU A 470 3.72 -2.58 27.95
C GLU A 470 2.73 -2.82 29.11
N ARG A 471 1.43 -2.77 28.82
CA ARG A 471 0.35 -2.98 29.80
C ARG A 471 0.38 -4.39 30.41
N LEU A 472 0.66 -5.42 29.57
CA LEU A 472 0.67 -6.82 30.00
C LEU A 472 2.08 -7.28 30.44
N SER A 473 3.12 -6.47 30.18
CA SER A 473 4.53 -6.80 30.42
C SER A 473 4.98 -8.12 29.79
N ARG A 474 4.40 -8.48 28.61
CA ARG A 474 4.73 -9.68 27.85
C ARG A 474 4.42 -9.50 26.37
N ASN A 475 4.92 -10.40 25.55
CA ASN A 475 4.48 -10.53 24.17
C ASN A 475 3.01 -10.93 24.09
N LEU A 476 2.30 -10.40 23.11
CA LEU A 476 0.96 -10.85 22.77
C LEU A 476 1.03 -12.29 22.24
N THR A 477 0.00 -13.10 22.52
CA THR A 477 -0.19 -14.40 21.87
C THR A 477 -0.51 -14.20 20.40
N PHE A 478 -0.38 -15.25 19.56
CA PHE A 478 -0.78 -15.17 18.14
C PHE A 478 -2.27 -14.87 18.01
N GLU A 479 -3.11 -15.40 18.88
CA GLU A 479 -4.52 -15.07 18.93
C GLU A 479 -4.75 -13.58 19.23
N GLU A 480 -4.12 -13.04 20.26
CA GLU A 480 -4.22 -11.60 20.60
C GLU A 480 -3.73 -10.70 19.47
N MET A 481 -2.66 -11.09 18.75
CA MET A 481 -2.20 -10.34 17.57
C MET A 481 -3.22 -10.38 16.45
N LEU A 482 -3.68 -11.58 16.05
CA LEU A 482 -4.54 -11.77 14.88
C LEU A 482 -5.95 -11.23 15.08
N PHE A 483 -6.48 -11.25 16.31
CA PHE A 483 -7.84 -10.77 16.62
C PHE A 483 -7.90 -9.32 17.08
N SER A 484 -6.78 -8.59 17.04
CA SER A 484 -6.72 -7.15 17.35
C SER A 484 -6.21 -6.33 16.16
N GLU A 485 -6.43 -5.01 16.19
CA GLU A 485 -5.88 -4.08 15.17
C GLU A 485 -4.34 -4.15 15.06
N ALA A 486 -3.65 -4.66 16.09
CA ALA A 486 -2.20 -4.75 16.13
C ALA A 486 -1.62 -5.66 15.05
N GLY A 487 -2.24 -6.82 14.83
CA GLY A 487 -1.78 -7.81 13.85
C GLY A 487 -2.04 -7.42 12.40
N TRP A 488 -2.78 -6.33 12.17
CA TRP A 488 -3.16 -5.87 10.82
C TRP A 488 -2.56 -4.51 10.45
N SER A 489 -1.99 -3.78 11.40
CA SER A 489 -1.47 -2.44 11.15
C SER A 489 -0.04 -2.46 10.62
N GLN A 490 0.20 -1.73 9.52
CA GLN A 490 1.53 -1.45 8.99
C GLN A 490 2.15 -0.15 9.57
N PHE A 491 1.41 0.55 10.45
CA PHE A 491 1.81 1.86 10.92
C PHE A 491 2.13 1.83 12.42
N GLU A 492 3.39 1.97 12.75
CA GLU A 492 3.92 1.99 14.12
C GLU A 492 3.17 2.96 15.06
N LYS A 493 2.76 4.12 14.54
CA LYS A 493 2.01 5.12 15.31
C LYS A 493 0.73 4.60 15.97
N TYR A 494 0.09 3.59 15.39
CA TYR A 494 -1.12 2.98 15.97
C TYR A 494 -0.77 2.01 17.08
N LEU A 495 0.33 1.28 16.95
CA LEU A 495 0.83 0.37 17.97
C LEU A 495 1.29 1.17 19.21
N VAL A 496 2.15 2.16 19.01
CA VAL A 496 2.68 3.01 20.09
C VAL A 496 1.55 3.68 20.89
N LYS A 497 0.50 4.16 20.24
CA LYS A 497 -0.67 4.74 20.92
C LYS A 497 -1.39 3.76 21.84
N SER A 498 -1.30 2.48 21.56
CA SER A 498 -1.93 1.41 22.32
C SER A 498 -0.96 0.78 23.34
N GLY A 499 0.24 1.37 23.54
CA GLY A 499 1.29 0.80 24.41
C GLY A 499 1.84 -0.52 23.88
N LEU A 500 1.90 -0.64 22.55
CA LEU A 500 2.41 -1.83 21.85
C LEU A 500 3.69 -1.48 21.08
N GLN A 501 4.63 -2.41 21.06
CA GLN A 501 5.90 -2.29 20.35
C GLN A 501 6.17 -3.55 19.54
N THR A 502 6.72 -3.39 18.34
CA THR A 502 7.21 -4.54 17.55
C THR A 502 8.59 -4.96 18.04
N ILE A 503 8.81 -6.26 18.15
CA ILE A 503 10.08 -6.87 18.50
C ILE A 503 10.66 -7.52 17.23
N ASP A 504 11.88 -7.15 16.89
CA ASP A 504 12.59 -7.68 15.74
C ASP A 504 13.00 -9.15 15.98
N ASN A 505 13.07 -9.92 14.89
CA ASN A 505 13.61 -11.28 14.97
C ASN A 505 15.08 -11.25 15.35
N THR A 506 15.50 -12.23 16.16
CA THR A 506 16.90 -12.36 16.56
C THR A 506 17.76 -12.90 15.42
N PRO A 507 19.10 -12.70 15.45
CA PRO A 507 20.01 -13.31 14.47
C PRO A 507 19.87 -14.83 14.35
N GLU A 508 19.58 -15.52 15.45
CA GLU A 508 19.38 -16.97 15.51
C GLU A 508 18.08 -17.36 14.78
N GLU A 509 16.97 -16.65 15.05
CA GLU A 509 15.69 -16.90 14.37
C GLU A 509 15.80 -16.67 12.86
N ILE A 510 16.50 -15.61 12.44
CA ILE A 510 16.76 -15.30 11.04
C ILE A 510 17.61 -16.42 10.41
N THR A 511 18.68 -16.87 11.10
CA THR A 511 19.56 -17.93 10.61
C THR A 511 18.81 -19.26 10.48
N GLU A 512 18.01 -19.64 11.48
CA GLU A 512 17.18 -20.83 11.46
C GLU A 512 16.22 -20.83 10.25
N LEU A 513 15.52 -19.71 9.99
CA LEU A 513 14.61 -19.62 8.85
C LEU A 513 15.33 -19.72 7.51
N VAL A 514 16.50 -19.08 7.39
CA VAL A 514 17.32 -19.10 6.15
C VAL A 514 17.81 -20.51 5.86
N LEU A 515 18.24 -21.26 6.88
CA LEU A 515 18.64 -22.65 6.74
C LEU A 515 17.44 -23.56 6.45
N GLU A 516 16.29 -23.34 7.12
CA GLU A 516 15.03 -24.06 6.81
C GLU A 516 14.65 -23.89 5.32
N MET A 517 14.80 -22.68 4.76
CA MET A 517 14.56 -22.45 3.33
C MET A 517 15.54 -23.23 2.45
N LEU A 518 16.83 -23.22 2.80
CA LEU A 518 17.84 -23.96 2.04
C LEU A 518 17.55 -25.46 2.06
N ASP A 519 17.25 -26.04 3.24
CA ASP A 519 16.90 -27.44 3.41
C ASP A 519 15.60 -27.80 2.66
N LYS A 520 14.60 -26.89 2.66
CA LYS A 520 13.36 -27.05 1.90
C LYS A 520 13.63 -27.16 0.39
N ILE A 521 14.51 -26.30 -0.14
CA ILE A 521 14.89 -26.33 -1.56
C ILE A 521 15.66 -27.61 -1.91
N ASN A 522 16.45 -28.11 -0.98
CA ASN A 522 17.20 -29.37 -1.15
C ASN A 522 16.31 -30.64 -0.99
N GLY A 523 15.07 -30.49 -0.48
CA GLY A 523 14.20 -31.63 -0.17
C GLY A 523 14.55 -32.34 1.13
N GLU A 524 15.28 -31.67 2.05
CA GLU A 524 15.83 -32.25 3.28
C GLU A 524 14.92 -32.00 4.51
N VAL A 525 13.85 -31.22 4.36
CA VAL A 525 12.94 -30.91 5.48
C VAL A 525 12.05 -32.09 5.82
N THR A 526 12.19 -32.59 7.06
CA THR A 526 11.28 -33.58 7.64
C THR A 526 10.53 -32.95 8.81
N LEU A 527 9.20 -32.96 8.75
CA LEU A 527 8.33 -32.48 9.83
C LEU A 527 7.94 -33.62 10.75
N THR A 528 8.08 -33.44 12.05
CA THR A 528 7.52 -34.36 13.05
C THR A 528 5.99 -34.19 13.16
N ASP A 529 5.31 -35.17 13.78
CA ASP A 529 3.88 -35.06 14.06
C ASP A 529 3.56 -33.81 14.92
N ASN A 530 4.46 -33.47 15.86
CA ASN A 530 4.31 -32.28 16.66
C ASN A 530 4.41 -31.00 15.81
N ASP A 531 5.31 -30.94 14.83
CA ASP A 531 5.44 -29.80 13.92
C ASP A 531 4.17 -29.61 13.08
N GLN A 532 3.63 -30.71 12.58
CA GLN A 532 2.37 -30.67 11.82
C GLN A 532 1.22 -30.16 12.69
N LYS A 533 1.15 -30.58 13.96
CA LYS A 533 0.16 -30.11 14.91
C LYS A 533 0.31 -28.62 15.22
N LEU A 534 1.53 -28.15 15.49
CA LEU A 534 1.80 -26.72 15.74
C LEU A 534 1.41 -25.87 14.54
N ARG A 535 1.81 -26.28 13.32
CA ARG A 535 1.47 -25.58 12.07
C ARG A 535 -0.04 -25.54 11.86
N LYS A 536 -0.73 -26.65 12.06
CA LYS A 536 -2.19 -26.71 11.96
C LYS A 536 -2.85 -25.74 12.95
N THR A 537 -2.44 -25.73 14.20
CA THR A 537 -2.98 -24.84 15.22
C THR A 537 -2.81 -23.38 14.84
N PHE A 538 -1.63 -22.98 14.34
CA PHE A 538 -1.40 -21.61 13.87
C PHE A 538 -2.27 -21.26 12.65
N ASN A 539 -2.36 -22.17 11.67
CA ASN A 539 -3.19 -21.96 10.47
C ASN A 539 -4.68 -21.82 10.82
N ASP A 540 -5.18 -22.61 11.77
CA ASP A 540 -6.56 -22.52 12.26
C ASP A 540 -6.81 -21.13 12.91
N LEU A 541 -5.85 -20.56 13.65
CA LEU A 541 -5.94 -19.19 14.18
C LEU A 541 -6.00 -18.15 13.07
N VAL A 542 -5.13 -18.28 12.05
CA VAL A 542 -5.08 -17.38 10.88
C VAL A 542 -6.42 -17.36 10.15
N LEU A 543 -7.03 -18.53 9.90
CA LEU A 543 -8.31 -18.64 9.22
C LEU A 543 -9.47 -18.11 10.08
N ARG A 544 -9.47 -18.37 11.40
CA ARG A 544 -10.46 -17.83 12.33
C ARG A 544 -10.40 -16.30 12.42
N ALA A 545 -9.24 -15.71 12.19
CA ALA A 545 -9.04 -14.26 12.16
C ALA A 545 -9.45 -13.62 10.81
N ASP A 546 -10.10 -14.36 9.91
CA ASP A 546 -10.47 -13.93 8.56
C ASP A 546 -9.25 -13.50 7.71
N SER A 547 -8.08 -14.09 7.97
CA SER A 547 -6.92 -14.00 7.10
C SER A 547 -6.89 -15.19 6.14
N TYR A 548 -5.77 -15.41 5.48
CA TYR A 548 -5.59 -16.44 4.46
C TYR A 548 -4.30 -17.22 4.69
N ILE A 549 -4.24 -18.44 4.18
CA ILE A 549 -3.02 -19.23 4.15
C ILE A 549 -2.22 -18.85 2.90
N GLY A 550 -0.99 -18.42 3.11
CA GLY A 550 -0.01 -18.11 2.09
C GLY A 550 1.33 -18.75 2.42
N ALA A 551 2.39 -17.94 2.54
CA ALA A 551 3.69 -18.37 3.01
C ALA A 551 3.59 -19.12 4.35
N GLN A 552 4.43 -20.12 4.54
CA GLN A 552 4.41 -20.94 5.75
C GLN A 552 5.20 -20.29 6.87
N LEU A 553 4.66 -20.31 8.09
CA LEU A 553 5.42 -19.88 9.27
C LEU A 553 6.61 -20.82 9.51
N GLY A 554 7.81 -20.25 9.70
CA GLY A 554 9.03 -21.00 9.92
C GLY A 554 8.92 -21.94 11.14
N MET A 555 9.34 -23.19 10.97
CA MET A 555 9.15 -24.21 12.01
C MET A 555 10.03 -23.98 13.22
N GLY A 556 11.28 -23.54 13.02
CA GLY A 556 12.17 -23.18 14.13
C GLY A 556 11.54 -22.10 15.01
N PHE A 557 11.00 -21.05 14.40
CA PHE A 557 10.30 -19.96 15.10
C PHE A 557 9.05 -20.46 15.82
N LEU A 558 8.25 -21.30 15.18
CA LEU A 558 7.01 -21.80 15.76
C LEU A 558 7.27 -22.71 16.98
N ARG A 559 8.29 -23.55 16.92
CA ARG A 559 8.74 -24.37 18.08
C ARG A 559 9.20 -23.48 19.24
N ARG A 560 10.01 -22.47 18.97
CA ARG A 560 10.54 -21.52 19.95
C ARG A 560 9.42 -20.74 20.64
N HIS A 561 8.40 -20.34 19.89
CA HIS A 561 7.29 -19.52 20.36
C HIS A 561 5.97 -20.31 20.52
N GLN A 562 6.00 -21.64 20.68
CA GLN A 562 4.81 -22.48 20.81
C GLN A 562 3.89 -22.04 21.98
N ALA A 563 4.44 -21.46 23.03
CA ALA A 563 3.65 -20.91 24.13
C ALA A 563 2.69 -19.77 23.68
N LEU A 564 3.00 -19.07 22.59
CA LEU A 564 2.14 -18.01 22.04
C LEU A 564 0.94 -18.58 21.24
N LEU A 565 0.86 -19.91 21.00
CA LEU A 565 -0.31 -20.58 20.46
C LEU A 565 -1.40 -20.83 21.52
N ALA A 566 -1.08 -20.64 22.81
CA ALA A 566 -2.07 -20.81 23.86
C ALA A 566 -3.23 -19.82 23.68
N THR A 567 -4.46 -20.33 23.75
CA THR A 567 -5.65 -19.50 23.72
C THR A 567 -5.70 -18.65 25.00
N SER A 568 -5.93 -17.37 24.87
CA SER A 568 -6.11 -16.48 26.03
C SER A 568 -7.37 -16.91 26.79
N THR A 569 -7.19 -17.38 28.01
CA THR A 569 -8.33 -17.80 28.86
C THR A 569 -9.11 -16.60 29.43
N THR A 570 -8.76 -15.35 29.02
CA THR A 570 -9.49 -14.14 29.48
C THR A 570 -9.30 -12.99 28.49
N ILE A 571 -10.36 -12.64 27.78
CA ILE A 571 -10.57 -11.30 27.24
C ILE A 571 -11.66 -10.64 28.07
#